data_53640ee8768d190e01b04fcb4e20fdf8
#
_entry.id   53640ee8768d190e01b04fcb4e20fdf8
#
_cell.length_a   1.000
_cell.length_b   1.000
_cell.length_c   1.000
_cell.angle_alpha   90.00
_cell.angle_beta   90.00
_cell.angle_gamma   90.00
#
_symmetry.space_group_name_H-M   'P 1'
#
loop_
_entity.id
_entity.type
_entity.pdbx_description
1 polymer ?
#
loop_
_entity_poly.entity_id
_entity_poly.type
_entity_poly.pdbx_seq_one_letter_code
_entity_poly.pdbx_strand_id
1 'polypeptide(L)'
;MSWLSNIDKKQLALHVFFICLVGVVSAFTSIVLCICVNTSYRLNQEYSWLVFLLPVLGIATLAFYKAMKLSYFYSTDDMVMEMRENKPVSPTLAPAILVGTCLSTLGGGAVGKESSAFQMGASIGETLSRAFKLKNVFKNKQDRNVYGYAALMGMSATFSALFFAPLGAVFLVFELTHFKTFSPARFIALLVSAFIAASIAYPFGIGDIIPRVAIPGVTPDLMLQVVLIGTLGGILGRFFGASLAAVRAWERKRLNHPYLSVLVVGIGITILVVAFGLQSFEGGGMNLLKQAASGSIGTWDFAIKAGLVFLALGSGFKGGEIMPTLVIGGLLGCSLGQLIDVDPAFATAIGVMTFFAGMTRCPIAAFFLGFEVFGVEIIPFLAVSLIFAYGASHDSGYYGKGIRLNFHSARRRQRLAKQFIENAGGVDSALAKLEEQANEFATEKEQAARKEARGGAQASDPTAKPPNDAASHS
;
A
#
# COMPACT_ATOMS: atom_id res chain seq x y z
N MET A 1 28.94 -17.01 -10.38
CA MET A 1 28.31 -18.27 -9.87
C MET A 1 29.00 -18.85 -8.62
N SER A 2 30.07 -18.25 -8.14
CA SER A 2 30.86 -18.75 -6.95
C SER A 2 30.16 -18.58 -5.58
N TRP A 3 29.07 -17.82 -5.49
CA TRP A 3 28.33 -17.63 -4.24
C TRP A 3 27.38 -18.81 -3.91
N LEU A 4 27.02 -19.63 -4.91
CA LEU A 4 26.16 -20.79 -4.72
C LEU A 4 26.90 -22.00 -4.09
N SER A 5 28.23 -22.07 -4.23
CA SER A 5 29.02 -23.19 -3.71
C SER A 5 29.22 -23.19 -2.20
N ASN A 6 28.97 -22.06 -1.52
CA ASN A 6 29.15 -21.90 -0.07
C ASN A 6 27.85 -21.86 0.74
N ILE A 7 26.68 -22.12 0.12
CA ILE A 7 25.42 -22.17 0.85
C ILE A 7 25.23 -23.58 1.42
N ASP A 8 25.05 -23.66 2.72
CA ASP A 8 24.64 -24.90 3.39
C ASP A 8 23.33 -25.41 2.76
N LYS A 9 23.37 -26.64 2.21
CA LYS A 9 22.19 -27.26 1.53
C LYS A 9 20.96 -27.30 2.42
N LYS A 10 21.15 -27.48 3.76
CA LYS A 10 20.05 -27.46 4.72
C LYS A 10 19.42 -26.09 4.84
N GLN A 11 20.24 -25.02 4.84
CA GLN A 11 19.75 -23.65 4.86
C GLN A 11 18.98 -23.31 3.59
N LEU A 12 19.50 -23.71 2.41
CA LEU A 12 18.82 -23.50 1.14
C LEU A 12 17.46 -24.22 1.10
N ALA A 13 17.42 -25.49 1.52
CA ALA A 13 16.16 -26.25 1.57
C ALA A 13 15.13 -25.58 2.51
N LEU A 14 15.56 -25.08 3.68
CA LEU A 14 14.70 -24.35 4.60
C LEU A 14 14.17 -23.05 4.00
N HIS A 15 14.98 -22.33 3.22
CA HIS A 15 14.54 -21.11 2.52
C HIS A 15 13.47 -21.41 1.46
N VAL A 16 13.72 -22.43 0.63
CA VAL A 16 12.76 -22.84 -0.41
C VAL A 16 11.45 -23.29 0.23
N PHE A 17 11.53 -24.12 1.28
CA PHE A 17 10.34 -24.54 2.04
C PHE A 17 9.57 -23.34 2.58
N PHE A 18 10.26 -22.35 3.15
CA PHE A 18 9.62 -21.17 3.71
C PHE A 18 8.94 -20.29 2.63
N ILE A 19 9.58 -20.13 1.48
CA ILE A 19 8.99 -19.38 0.34
C ILE A 19 7.69 -20.07 -0.10
N CYS A 20 7.71 -21.40 -0.25
CA CYS A 20 6.51 -22.16 -0.61
C CYS A 20 5.43 -22.05 0.48
N LEU A 21 5.80 -22.16 1.75
CA LEU A 21 4.87 -22.03 2.87
C LEU A 21 4.19 -20.67 2.90
N VAL A 22 4.94 -19.58 2.73
CA VAL A 22 4.37 -18.23 2.67
C VAL A 22 3.41 -18.11 1.47
N GLY A 23 3.77 -18.62 0.29
CA GLY A 23 2.89 -18.64 -0.87
C GLY A 23 1.56 -19.36 -0.62
N VAL A 24 1.63 -20.57 -0.05
CA VAL A 24 0.45 -21.40 0.28
C VAL A 24 -0.44 -20.71 1.32
N VAL A 25 0.14 -20.27 2.44
CA VAL A 25 -0.63 -19.63 3.52
C VAL A 25 -1.24 -18.30 3.03
N SER A 26 -0.53 -17.53 2.21
CA SER A 26 -1.04 -16.29 1.61
C SER A 26 -2.20 -16.55 0.65
N ALA A 27 -2.16 -17.64 -0.12
CA ALA A 27 -3.28 -18.04 -0.98
C ALA A 27 -4.55 -18.27 -0.16
N PHE A 28 -4.47 -19.12 0.86
CA PHE A 28 -5.62 -19.40 1.74
C PHE A 28 -6.09 -18.14 2.48
N THR A 29 -5.19 -17.27 2.89
CA THR A 29 -5.54 -15.97 3.48
C THR A 29 -6.37 -15.13 2.53
N SER A 30 -5.96 -15.03 1.27
CA SER A 30 -6.69 -14.28 0.24
C SER A 30 -8.04 -14.91 -0.08
N ILE A 31 -8.12 -16.25 -0.11
CA ILE A 31 -9.39 -16.98 -0.31
C ILE A 31 -10.37 -16.66 0.82
N VAL A 32 -9.93 -16.75 2.08
CA VAL A 32 -10.77 -16.43 3.25
C VAL A 32 -11.22 -14.97 3.21
N LEU A 33 -10.30 -14.04 2.96
CA LEU A 33 -10.63 -12.60 2.85
C LEU A 33 -11.70 -12.37 1.76
N CYS A 34 -11.51 -12.93 0.57
CA CYS A 34 -12.43 -12.77 -0.54
C CYS A 34 -13.83 -13.35 -0.22
N ILE A 35 -13.88 -14.56 0.32
CA ILE A 35 -15.18 -15.19 0.69
C ILE A 35 -15.90 -14.31 1.71
N CYS A 36 -15.22 -13.88 2.78
CA CYS A 36 -15.81 -13.06 3.82
C CYS A 36 -16.29 -11.70 3.31
N VAL A 37 -15.43 -10.97 2.58
CA VAL A 37 -15.76 -9.61 2.08
C VAL A 37 -16.80 -9.67 0.97
N ASN A 38 -16.70 -10.61 0.03
CA ASN A 38 -17.70 -10.77 -1.03
C ASN A 38 -19.07 -11.20 -0.47
N THR A 39 -19.08 -12.01 0.59
CA THR A 39 -20.32 -12.37 1.30
C THR A 39 -20.92 -11.15 2.00
N SER A 40 -20.10 -10.35 2.69
CA SER A 40 -20.55 -9.10 3.31
C SER A 40 -21.13 -8.12 2.28
N TYR A 41 -20.48 -7.97 1.12
CA TYR A 41 -20.97 -7.14 0.02
C TYR A 41 -22.27 -7.66 -0.55
N ARG A 42 -22.37 -8.97 -0.80
CA ARG A 42 -23.60 -9.59 -1.32
C ARG A 42 -24.78 -9.41 -0.35
N LEU A 43 -24.56 -9.62 0.96
CA LEU A 43 -25.59 -9.37 1.98
C LEU A 43 -26.04 -7.91 1.99
N ASN A 44 -25.10 -6.95 1.88
CA ASN A 44 -25.45 -5.54 1.80
C ASN A 44 -26.31 -5.24 0.55
N GLN A 45 -26.01 -5.82 -0.60
CA GLN A 45 -26.78 -5.63 -1.83
C GLN A 45 -28.16 -6.30 -1.77
N GLU A 46 -28.27 -7.46 -1.10
CA GLU A 46 -29.53 -8.19 -0.91
C GLU A 46 -30.44 -7.51 0.12
N TYR A 47 -29.83 -6.99 1.20
CA TYR A 47 -30.54 -6.35 2.30
C TYR A 47 -30.18 -4.86 2.38
N SER A 48 -30.77 -4.04 1.51
CA SER A 48 -30.43 -2.59 1.38
C SER A 48 -30.54 -1.80 2.69
N TRP A 49 -31.30 -2.29 3.69
CA TRP A 49 -31.39 -1.66 5.00
C TRP A 49 -30.11 -1.73 5.82
N LEU A 50 -29.16 -2.63 5.46
CA LEU A 50 -27.87 -2.73 6.16
C LEU A 50 -27.03 -1.45 6.07
N VAL A 51 -27.28 -0.59 5.09
CA VAL A 51 -26.64 0.73 4.99
C VAL A 51 -26.89 1.59 6.24
N PHE A 52 -28.06 1.46 6.89
CA PHE A 52 -28.35 2.17 8.13
C PHE A 52 -27.50 1.72 9.32
N LEU A 53 -26.90 0.54 9.24
CA LEU A 53 -25.97 0.03 10.26
C LEU A 53 -24.54 0.53 10.07
N LEU A 54 -24.21 1.18 8.95
CA LEU A 54 -22.84 1.63 8.66
C LEU A 54 -22.20 2.41 9.84
N PRO A 55 -22.88 3.38 10.48
CA PRO A 55 -22.30 4.11 11.62
C PRO A 55 -21.97 3.20 12.81
N VAL A 56 -22.86 2.25 13.12
CA VAL A 56 -22.70 1.30 14.23
C VAL A 56 -21.58 0.30 13.94
N LEU A 57 -21.55 -0.24 12.73
CA LEU A 57 -20.50 -1.18 12.28
C LEU A 57 -19.14 -0.51 12.23
N GLY A 58 -19.09 0.77 11.90
CA GLY A 58 -17.85 1.57 12.01
C GLY A 58 -17.35 1.69 13.44
N ILE A 59 -18.23 1.99 14.41
CA ILE A 59 -17.88 2.00 15.83
C ILE A 59 -17.38 0.63 16.29
N ALA A 60 -18.09 -0.45 15.91
CA ALA A 60 -17.67 -1.82 16.21
C ALA A 60 -16.29 -2.16 15.66
N THR A 61 -15.98 -1.69 14.45
CA THR A 61 -14.66 -1.84 13.82
C THR A 61 -13.57 -1.17 14.65
N LEU A 62 -13.77 0.08 15.08
CA LEU A 62 -12.78 0.79 15.92
C LEU A 62 -12.62 0.13 17.30
N ALA A 63 -13.72 -0.34 17.90
CA ALA A 63 -13.68 -1.07 19.16
C ALA A 63 -12.87 -2.38 19.03
N PHE A 64 -13.04 -3.09 17.91
CA PHE A 64 -12.26 -4.30 17.63
C PHE A 64 -10.76 -3.99 17.43
N TYR A 65 -10.42 -2.92 16.71
CA TYR A 65 -9.03 -2.47 16.57
C TYR A 65 -8.39 -2.15 17.93
N LYS A 66 -9.12 -1.47 18.81
CA LYS A 66 -8.67 -1.22 20.19
C LYS A 66 -8.43 -2.51 20.96
N ALA A 67 -9.35 -3.48 20.87
CA ALA A 67 -9.21 -4.79 21.50
C ALA A 67 -7.98 -5.54 21.01
N MET A 68 -7.63 -5.40 19.71
CA MET A 68 -6.43 -5.95 19.11
C MET A 68 -5.15 -5.15 19.42
N LYS A 69 -5.24 -4.10 20.25
CA LYS A 69 -4.14 -3.19 20.62
C LYS A 69 -3.52 -2.47 19.42
N LEU A 70 -4.32 -2.17 18.41
CA LEU A 70 -3.94 -1.41 17.23
C LEU A 70 -4.45 0.04 17.34
N SER A 71 -3.74 0.97 16.68
CA SER A 71 -4.22 2.35 16.57
C SER A 71 -5.53 2.41 15.78
N TYR A 72 -6.45 3.26 16.21
CA TYR A 72 -7.69 3.55 15.47
C TYR A 72 -7.44 4.02 14.04
N PHE A 73 -6.33 4.74 13.83
CA PHE A 73 -5.95 5.34 12.55
C PHE A 73 -4.98 4.48 11.75
N TYR A 74 -4.67 3.26 12.22
CA TYR A 74 -3.74 2.38 11.52
C TYR A 74 -4.27 2.03 10.12
N SER A 75 -3.45 2.21 9.11
CA SER A 75 -3.78 2.08 7.70
C SER A 75 -2.64 1.47 6.90
N THR A 76 -2.84 1.23 5.61
CA THR A 76 -1.82 0.63 4.74
C THR A 76 -0.56 1.49 4.64
N ASP A 77 -0.70 2.82 4.60
CA ASP A 77 0.44 3.73 4.56
C ASP A 77 1.27 3.68 5.85
N ASP A 78 0.65 3.50 7.02
CA ASP A 78 1.38 3.31 8.28
C ASP A 78 2.20 2.02 8.25
N MET A 79 1.59 0.92 7.82
CA MET A 79 2.29 -0.35 7.65
C MET A 79 3.48 -0.22 6.69
N VAL A 80 3.29 0.44 5.55
CA VAL A 80 4.37 0.67 4.57
C VAL A 80 5.48 1.52 5.17
N MET A 81 5.13 2.55 5.96
CA MET A 81 6.12 3.40 6.65
C MET A 81 6.89 2.61 7.72
N GLU A 82 6.21 1.80 8.54
CA GLU A 82 6.84 0.90 9.51
C GLU A 82 7.83 -0.06 8.83
N MET A 83 7.44 -0.64 7.71
CA MET A 83 8.34 -1.51 6.93
C MET A 83 9.54 -0.76 6.35
N ARG A 84 9.36 0.49 5.90
CA ARG A 84 10.47 1.36 5.44
C ARG A 84 11.45 1.70 6.56
N GLU A 85 10.97 1.76 7.80
CA GLU A 85 11.74 1.99 9.02
C GLU A 85 12.26 0.70 9.65
N ASN A 86 12.03 -0.45 9.03
CA ASN A 86 12.38 -1.79 9.51
C ASN A 86 11.71 -2.17 10.84
N LYS A 87 10.52 -1.63 11.09
CA LYS A 87 9.69 -2.05 12.21
C LYS A 87 8.90 -3.30 11.86
N PRO A 88 8.71 -4.21 12.82
CA PRO A 88 7.96 -5.44 12.59
C PRO A 88 6.45 -5.16 12.49
N VAL A 89 5.79 -5.81 11.53
CA VAL A 89 4.32 -5.74 11.40
C VAL A 89 3.64 -6.54 12.52
N SER A 90 2.55 -6.00 13.08
CA SER A 90 1.82 -6.66 14.16
C SER A 90 1.11 -7.93 13.68
N PRO A 91 1.20 -9.06 14.41
CA PRO A 91 0.44 -10.27 14.12
C PRO A 91 -1.09 -10.08 14.24
N THR A 92 -1.52 -9.17 15.11
CA THR A 92 -2.95 -8.89 15.33
C THR A 92 -3.59 -8.09 14.19
N LEU A 93 -2.77 -7.57 13.27
CA LEU A 93 -3.27 -6.80 12.13
C LEU A 93 -4.10 -7.65 11.17
N ALA A 94 -3.70 -8.91 10.90
CA ALA A 94 -4.42 -9.79 9.99
C ALA A 94 -5.89 -10.00 10.39
N PRO A 95 -6.23 -10.46 11.61
CA PRO A 95 -7.63 -10.57 12.02
C PRO A 95 -8.33 -9.21 12.15
N ALA A 96 -7.64 -8.15 12.56
CA ALA A 96 -8.23 -6.84 12.71
C ALA A 96 -8.70 -6.26 11.38
N ILE A 97 -7.87 -6.30 10.34
CA ILE A 97 -8.25 -5.76 9.03
C ILE A 97 -9.29 -6.64 8.32
N LEU A 98 -9.26 -7.96 8.51
CA LEU A 98 -10.29 -8.86 7.98
C LEU A 98 -11.67 -8.46 8.52
N VAL A 99 -11.82 -8.44 9.86
CA VAL A 99 -13.08 -8.07 10.51
C VAL A 99 -13.49 -6.63 10.16
N GLY A 100 -12.54 -5.69 10.20
CA GLY A 100 -12.81 -4.30 9.88
C GLY A 100 -13.30 -4.09 8.45
N THR A 101 -12.70 -4.78 7.47
CA THR A 101 -13.13 -4.70 6.07
C THR A 101 -14.51 -5.33 5.87
N CYS A 102 -14.77 -6.48 6.49
CA CYS A 102 -16.09 -7.13 6.42
C CYS A 102 -17.19 -6.26 7.00
N LEU A 103 -16.98 -5.66 8.18
CA LEU A 103 -17.96 -4.78 8.81
C LEU A 103 -18.20 -3.50 7.99
N SER A 104 -17.14 -2.87 7.49
CA SER A 104 -17.27 -1.68 6.64
C SER A 104 -18.04 -1.99 5.36
N THR A 105 -17.74 -3.12 4.70
CA THR A 105 -18.40 -3.53 3.45
C THR A 105 -19.85 -3.96 3.70
N LEU A 106 -20.13 -4.63 4.82
CA LEU A 106 -21.48 -5.05 5.21
C LEU A 106 -22.43 -3.85 5.40
N GLY A 107 -21.91 -2.73 5.91
CA GLY A 107 -22.64 -1.48 6.04
C GLY A 107 -22.67 -0.62 4.78
N GLY A 108 -22.15 -1.08 3.64
CA GLY A 108 -22.13 -0.30 2.40
C GLY A 108 -20.97 0.70 2.30
N GLY A 109 -19.96 0.62 3.16
CA GLY A 109 -18.78 1.47 3.08
C GLY A 109 -18.06 1.31 1.73
N ALA A 110 -17.71 2.44 1.10
CA ALA A 110 -17.02 2.47 -0.20
C ALA A 110 -15.52 2.12 -0.07
N VAL A 111 -15.22 0.88 0.30
CA VAL A 111 -13.86 0.37 0.54
C VAL A 111 -13.63 -0.94 -0.22
N GLY A 112 -12.37 -1.21 -0.60
CA GLY A 112 -11.95 -2.45 -1.24
C GLY A 112 -11.36 -3.46 -0.25
N LYS A 113 -10.94 -4.62 -0.76
CA LYS A 113 -10.30 -5.71 0.00
C LYS A 113 -8.79 -5.85 -0.29
N GLU A 114 -8.29 -5.23 -1.35
CA GLU A 114 -6.96 -5.49 -1.91
C GLU A 114 -5.84 -4.97 -0.99
N SER A 115 -5.96 -3.74 -0.48
CA SER A 115 -5.02 -3.24 0.54
C SER A 115 -5.17 -3.99 1.87
N SER A 116 -6.37 -4.53 2.15
CA SER A 116 -6.56 -5.42 3.31
C SER A 116 -5.79 -6.72 3.13
N ALA A 117 -5.78 -7.30 1.92
CA ALA A 117 -4.95 -8.45 1.60
C ALA A 117 -3.46 -8.14 1.80
N PHE A 118 -2.99 -6.96 1.37
CA PHE A 118 -1.63 -6.49 1.63
C PHE A 118 -1.29 -6.51 3.11
N GLN A 119 -2.15 -5.91 3.94
CA GLN A 119 -1.94 -5.84 5.38
C GLN A 119 -1.96 -7.24 6.02
N MET A 120 -2.90 -8.10 5.62
CA MET A 120 -2.96 -9.49 6.09
C MET A 120 -1.73 -10.26 5.69
N GLY A 121 -1.30 -10.15 4.42
CA GLY A 121 -0.10 -10.82 3.91
C GLY A 121 1.17 -10.41 4.65
N ALA A 122 1.37 -9.11 4.90
CA ALA A 122 2.49 -8.61 5.69
C ALA A 122 2.49 -9.17 7.11
N SER A 123 1.33 -9.12 7.78
CA SER A 123 1.16 -9.62 9.15
C SER A 123 1.42 -11.13 9.27
N ILE A 124 0.93 -11.91 8.31
CA ILE A 124 1.10 -13.36 8.29
C ILE A 124 2.55 -13.74 7.94
N GLY A 125 3.14 -13.09 6.92
CA GLY A 125 4.54 -13.32 6.56
C GLY A 125 5.48 -13.08 7.75
N GLU A 126 5.28 -11.96 8.47
CA GLU A 126 6.03 -11.63 9.66
C GLU A 126 5.80 -12.65 10.80
N THR A 127 4.55 -13.08 10.99
CA THR A 127 4.20 -14.07 12.01
C THR A 127 4.86 -15.42 11.74
N LEU A 128 4.84 -15.89 10.49
CA LEU A 128 5.53 -17.11 10.07
C LEU A 128 7.04 -17.00 10.28
N SER A 129 7.65 -15.87 9.94
CA SER A 129 9.07 -15.62 10.15
C SER A 129 9.46 -15.73 11.63
N ARG A 130 8.63 -15.24 12.53
CA ARG A 130 8.85 -15.36 13.99
C ARG A 130 8.68 -16.78 14.47
N ALA A 131 7.63 -17.49 14.02
CA ALA A 131 7.34 -18.87 14.41
C ALA A 131 8.48 -19.82 14.03
N PHE A 132 9.03 -19.66 12.84
CA PHE A 132 10.16 -20.47 12.36
C PHE A 132 11.53 -19.96 12.82
N LYS A 133 11.60 -18.90 13.65
CA LYS A 133 12.86 -18.30 14.17
C LYS A 133 13.87 -17.97 13.06
N LEU A 134 13.40 -17.57 11.90
CA LEU A 134 14.21 -17.37 10.69
C LEU A 134 15.21 -16.20 10.79
N LYS A 135 15.19 -15.43 11.88
CA LYS A 135 16.18 -14.39 12.20
C LYS A 135 17.63 -14.86 12.04
N ASN A 136 17.90 -16.13 12.26
CA ASN A 136 19.24 -16.68 12.21
C ASN A 136 19.64 -17.24 10.85
N VAL A 137 18.68 -17.56 9.98
CA VAL A 137 18.88 -18.23 8.71
C VAL A 137 19.24 -17.23 7.59
N PHE A 138 18.68 -16.03 7.64
CA PHE A 138 18.93 -14.94 6.66
C PHE A 138 20.02 -13.94 7.09
N LYS A 139 20.86 -14.30 8.09
CA LYS A 139 21.98 -13.47 8.53
C LYS A 139 23.10 -13.43 7.49
N ASN A 140 22.95 -12.61 6.47
CA ASN A 140 24.16 -12.02 5.86
C ASN A 140 24.62 -10.85 6.74
N LYS A 141 25.93 -10.77 7.02
CA LYS A 141 26.52 -9.70 7.85
C LYS A 141 26.16 -8.27 7.42
N GLN A 142 25.67 -8.11 6.19
CA GLN A 142 25.25 -6.87 5.55
C GLN A 142 23.75 -6.57 5.65
N ASP A 143 22.89 -7.59 5.86
CA ASP A 143 21.43 -7.46 5.92
C ASP A 143 20.96 -7.45 7.38
N ARG A 144 20.92 -6.26 7.99
CA ARG A 144 20.32 -6.05 9.33
C ARG A 144 18.80 -6.23 9.37
N ASN A 145 18.13 -6.46 8.22
CA ASN A 145 16.68 -6.35 8.04
C ASN A 145 16.00 -7.64 7.61
N VAL A 146 16.02 -8.63 8.47
CA VAL A 146 15.38 -9.93 8.20
C VAL A 146 13.85 -9.87 8.37
N TYR A 147 13.34 -9.02 9.24
CA TYR A 147 11.91 -8.93 9.51
C TYR A 147 11.07 -8.50 8.29
N GLY A 148 11.52 -7.51 7.53
CA GLY A 148 10.74 -7.02 6.39
C GLY A 148 10.60 -8.00 5.23
N TYR A 149 11.48 -8.98 5.10
CA TYR A 149 11.51 -9.88 3.95
C TYR A 149 10.30 -10.83 3.87
N ALA A 150 9.95 -11.47 4.97
CA ALA A 150 8.80 -12.36 5.02
C ALA A 150 7.47 -11.59 4.89
N ALA A 151 7.40 -10.38 5.45
CA ALA A 151 6.26 -9.49 5.25
C ALA A 151 6.10 -9.09 3.79
N LEU A 152 7.20 -8.74 3.09
CA LEU A 152 7.19 -8.43 1.65
C LEU A 152 6.70 -9.61 0.81
N MET A 153 7.16 -10.85 1.11
CA MET A 153 6.67 -12.06 0.45
C MET A 153 5.17 -12.26 0.66
N GLY A 154 4.70 -12.11 1.91
CA GLY A 154 3.28 -12.22 2.22
C GLY A 154 2.44 -11.18 1.48
N MET A 155 2.90 -9.92 1.43
CA MET A 155 2.23 -8.84 0.68
C MET A 155 2.11 -9.18 -0.81
N SER A 156 3.22 -9.53 -1.46
CA SER A 156 3.21 -9.84 -2.89
C SER A 156 2.36 -11.07 -3.20
N ALA A 157 2.42 -12.11 -2.36
CA ALA A 157 1.67 -13.33 -2.55
C ALA A 157 0.15 -13.13 -2.38
N THR A 158 -0.30 -12.42 -1.35
CA THR A 158 -1.73 -12.14 -1.16
C THR A 158 -2.31 -11.26 -2.25
N PHE A 159 -1.58 -10.24 -2.71
CA PHE A 159 -2.03 -9.39 -3.80
C PHE A 159 -2.09 -10.15 -5.13
N SER A 160 -1.07 -10.94 -5.43
CA SER A 160 -1.02 -11.77 -6.62
C SER A 160 -2.18 -12.78 -6.68
N ALA A 161 -2.61 -13.32 -5.53
CA ALA A 161 -3.75 -14.21 -5.45
C ALA A 161 -5.09 -13.52 -5.83
N LEU A 162 -5.21 -12.19 -5.64
CA LEU A 162 -6.41 -11.43 -5.98
C LEU A 162 -6.47 -11.01 -7.44
N PHE A 163 -5.36 -10.60 -8.02
CA PHE A 163 -5.31 -10.06 -9.38
C PHE A 163 -4.75 -11.04 -10.42
N PHE A 164 -4.24 -12.19 -9.98
CA PHE A 164 -3.48 -13.14 -10.81
C PHE A 164 -2.31 -12.45 -11.55
N ALA A 165 -1.70 -11.48 -10.92
CA ALA A 165 -0.66 -10.61 -11.44
C ALA A 165 0.61 -10.67 -10.57
N PRO A 166 1.42 -11.74 -10.65
CA PRO A 166 2.59 -11.94 -9.81
C PRO A 166 3.70 -10.90 -10.03
N LEU A 167 3.95 -10.47 -11.27
CA LEU A 167 4.95 -9.44 -11.55
C LEU A 167 4.50 -8.07 -11.02
N GLY A 168 3.26 -7.67 -11.32
CA GLY A 168 2.67 -6.43 -10.81
C GLY A 168 2.71 -6.37 -9.29
N ALA A 169 2.39 -7.48 -8.61
CA ALA A 169 2.44 -7.58 -7.15
C ALA A 169 3.85 -7.40 -6.58
N VAL A 170 4.84 -8.04 -7.18
CA VAL A 170 6.24 -7.96 -6.73
C VAL A 170 6.82 -6.56 -6.93
N PHE A 171 6.60 -5.96 -8.10
CA PHE A 171 7.06 -4.60 -8.38
C PHE A 171 6.35 -3.58 -7.49
N LEU A 172 5.06 -3.75 -7.19
CA LEU A 172 4.33 -2.87 -6.27
C LEU A 172 4.97 -2.86 -4.88
N VAL A 173 5.31 -4.02 -4.35
CA VAL A 173 5.98 -4.15 -3.04
C VAL A 173 7.35 -3.48 -3.06
N PHE A 174 8.15 -3.65 -4.12
CA PHE A 174 9.45 -2.99 -4.22
C PHE A 174 9.34 -1.48 -4.39
N GLU A 175 8.43 -0.99 -5.21
CA GLU A 175 8.21 0.46 -5.38
C GLU A 175 7.72 1.10 -4.08
N LEU A 176 6.78 0.47 -3.38
CA LEU A 176 6.29 0.93 -2.08
C LEU A 176 7.41 1.02 -1.04
N THR A 177 8.39 0.14 -1.09
CA THR A 177 9.57 0.17 -0.21
C THR A 177 10.76 0.94 -0.79
N HIS A 178 10.57 1.69 -1.89
CA HIS A 178 11.59 2.47 -2.59
C HIS A 178 12.81 1.65 -3.02
N PHE A 179 12.62 0.40 -3.40
CA PHE A 179 13.69 -0.55 -3.76
C PHE A 179 14.82 -0.69 -2.73
N LYS A 180 14.67 -0.16 -1.51
CA LYS A 180 15.67 -0.31 -0.44
C LYS A 180 15.95 -1.77 -0.07
N THR A 181 14.96 -2.62 -0.30
CA THR A 181 15.00 -4.04 0.02
C THR A 181 15.31 -4.91 -1.20
N PHE A 182 15.54 -4.30 -2.37
CA PHE A 182 15.76 -5.06 -3.61
C PHE A 182 17.07 -5.85 -3.58
N SER A 183 16.98 -7.13 -3.90
CA SER A 183 18.09 -7.98 -4.32
C SER A 183 17.56 -9.05 -5.26
N PRO A 184 18.37 -9.61 -6.19
CA PRO A 184 17.90 -10.65 -7.11
C PRO A 184 17.31 -11.87 -6.40
N ALA A 185 17.90 -12.30 -5.30
CA ALA A 185 17.41 -13.43 -4.51
C ALA A 185 16.04 -13.13 -3.87
N ARG A 186 15.84 -11.92 -3.36
CA ARG A 186 14.55 -11.48 -2.82
C ARG A 186 13.49 -11.37 -3.91
N PHE A 187 13.87 -10.82 -5.07
CA PHE A 187 12.97 -10.73 -6.21
C PHE A 187 12.45 -12.12 -6.60
N ILE A 188 13.33 -13.10 -6.76
CA ILE A 188 12.95 -14.48 -7.09
C ILE A 188 12.05 -15.08 -6.01
N ALA A 189 12.36 -14.87 -4.74
CA ALA A 189 11.56 -15.43 -3.65
C ALA A 189 10.15 -14.83 -3.57
N LEU A 190 10.03 -13.48 -3.73
CA LEU A 190 8.73 -12.81 -3.81
C LEU A 190 7.94 -13.33 -5.02
N LEU A 191 8.60 -13.47 -6.16
CA LEU A 191 7.98 -13.93 -7.40
C LEU A 191 7.47 -15.36 -7.28
N VAL A 192 8.28 -16.26 -6.72
CA VAL A 192 7.89 -17.66 -6.51
C VAL A 192 6.70 -17.76 -5.55
N SER A 193 6.74 -17.05 -4.41
CA SER A 193 5.62 -17.05 -3.45
C SER A 193 4.36 -16.44 -4.08
N ALA A 194 4.48 -15.41 -4.91
CA ALA A 194 3.37 -14.77 -5.63
C ALA A 194 2.75 -15.71 -6.66
N PHE A 195 3.57 -16.42 -7.45
CA PHE A 195 3.08 -17.42 -8.40
C PHE A 195 2.37 -18.59 -7.72
N ILE A 196 2.93 -19.12 -6.63
CA ILE A 196 2.29 -20.18 -5.85
C ILE A 196 0.92 -19.72 -5.36
N ALA A 197 0.85 -18.51 -4.80
CA ALA A 197 -0.41 -17.99 -4.27
C ALA A 197 -1.46 -17.77 -5.37
N ALA A 198 -1.09 -17.19 -6.51
CA ALA A 198 -1.98 -17.03 -7.66
C ALA A 198 -2.47 -18.37 -8.19
N SER A 199 -1.56 -19.36 -8.35
CA SER A 199 -1.91 -20.69 -8.88
C SER A 199 -2.89 -21.43 -7.99
N ILE A 200 -2.73 -21.33 -6.65
CA ILE A 200 -3.67 -21.94 -5.69
C ILE A 200 -5.00 -21.20 -5.66
N ALA A 201 -4.99 -19.88 -5.75
CA ALA A 201 -6.20 -19.06 -5.70
C ALA A 201 -7.04 -19.15 -6.99
N TYR A 202 -6.41 -19.37 -8.14
CA TYR A 202 -7.08 -19.38 -9.45
C TYR A 202 -8.27 -20.33 -9.56
N PRO A 203 -8.21 -21.61 -9.13
CA PRO A 203 -9.33 -22.54 -9.20
C PRO A 203 -10.55 -22.14 -8.35
N PHE A 204 -10.34 -21.30 -7.33
CA PHE A 204 -11.43 -20.85 -6.45
C PHE A 204 -12.23 -19.67 -7.03
N GLY A 205 -11.82 -19.11 -8.16
CA GLY A 205 -12.54 -18.03 -8.83
C GLY A 205 -12.67 -16.74 -8.00
N ILE A 206 -11.78 -16.53 -7.04
CA ILE A 206 -11.85 -15.41 -6.09
C ILE A 206 -11.26 -14.10 -6.63
N GLY A 207 -10.57 -14.17 -7.77
CA GLY A 207 -9.85 -13.04 -8.34
C GLY A 207 -10.77 -11.90 -8.76
N ASP A 208 -10.27 -10.69 -8.64
CA ASP A 208 -10.88 -9.50 -9.20
C ASP A 208 -10.58 -9.46 -10.70
N ILE A 209 -11.41 -10.18 -11.46
CA ILE A 209 -11.27 -10.27 -12.91
C ILE A 209 -11.75 -8.95 -13.51
N ILE A 210 -10.79 -8.09 -13.85
CA ILE A 210 -11.07 -6.88 -14.63
C ILE A 210 -11.44 -7.34 -16.06
N PRO A 211 -12.49 -6.75 -16.67
CA PRO A 211 -12.92 -7.16 -18.00
C PRO A 211 -11.79 -7.10 -19.02
N ARG A 212 -11.66 -8.15 -19.84
CA ARG A 212 -10.78 -8.11 -20.99
C ARG A 212 -11.27 -7.05 -21.97
N VAL A 213 -10.35 -6.25 -22.48
CA VAL A 213 -10.65 -5.19 -23.44
C VAL A 213 -10.02 -5.52 -24.78
N ALA A 214 -10.71 -5.17 -25.88
CA ALA A 214 -10.12 -5.21 -27.20
C ALA A 214 -9.10 -4.06 -27.30
N ILE A 215 -7.87 -4.39 -27.65
CA ILE A 215 -6.82 -3.39 -27.78
C ILE A 215 -6.76 -2.96 -29.27
N PRO A 216 -6.98 -1.67 -29.57
CA PRO A 216 -6.93 -1.16 -30.94
C PRO A 216 -5.50 -1.13 -31.48
N GLY A 217 -5.37 -1.03 -32.80
CA GLY A 217 -4.09 -0.83 -33.46
C GLY A 217 -3.45 0.50 -33.08
N VAL A 218 -2.12 0.54 -33.10
CA VAL A 218 -1.37 1.77 -32.77
C VAL A 218 -1.49 2.77 -33.90
N THR A 219 -2.10 3.93 -33.63
CA THR A 219 -2.16 5.07 -34.54
C THR A 219 -1.66 6.34 -33.84
N PRO A 220 -1.12 7.35 -34.57
CA PRO A 220 -0.66 8.59 -33.95
C PRO A 220 -1.75 9.33 -33.18
N ASP A 221 -2.97 9.39 -33.73
CA ASP A 221 -4.10 10.06 -33.09
C ASP A 221 -4.51 9.39 -31.78
N LEU A 222 -4.60 8.05 -31.79
CA LEU A 222 -4.87 7.27 -30.58
C LEU A 222 -3.78 7.45 -29.52
N MET A 223 -2.51 7.52 -29.93
CA MET A 223 -1.42 7.79 -29.00
C MET A 223 -1.53 9.16 -28.34
N LEU A 224 -1.97 10.19 -29.06
CA LEU A 224 -2.22 11.51 -28.48
C LEU A 224 -3.38 11.47 -27.46
N GLN A 225 -4.45 10.76 -27.80
CA GLN A 225 -5.59 10.54 -26.89
C GLN A 225 -5.16 9.78 -25.61
N VAL A 226 -4.33 8.75 -25.75
CA VAL A 226 -3.74 8.00 -24.64
C VAL A 226 -2.86 8.87 -23.75
N VAL A 227 -2.07 9.79 -24.34
CA VAL A 227 -1.29 10.77 -23.58
C VAL A 227 -2.20 11.69 -22.77
N LEU A 228 -3.32 12.13 -23.34
CA LEU A 228 -4.29 13.00 -22.66
C LEU A 228 -4.93 12.26 -21.47
N ILE A 229 -5.46 11.05 -21.69
CA ILE A 229 -6.04 10.20 -20.62
C ILE A 229 -4.99 9.95 -19.55
N GLY A 230 -3.76 9.58 -19.93
CA GLY A 230 -2.66 9.32 -19.02
C GLY A 230 -2.28 10.52 -18.16
N THR A 231 -2.16 11.69 -18.78
CA THR A 231 -1.82 12.93 -18.07
C THR A 231 -2.89 13.30 -17.04
N LEU A 232 -4.16 13.32 -17.46
CA LEU A 232 -5.28 13.64 -16.57
C LEU A 232 -5.47 12.60 -15.49
N GLY A 233 -5.37 11.30 -15.83
CA GLY A 233 -5.41 10.20 -14.87
C GLY A 233 -4.31 10.33 -13.82
N GLY A 234 -3.08 10.63 -14.22
CA GLY A 234 -1.96 10.85 -13.31
C GLY A 234 -2.15 12.05 -12.37
N ILE A 235 -2.60 13.19 -12.90
CA ILE A 235 -2.86 14.41 -12.10
C ILE A 235 -3.98 14.18 -11.10
N LEU A 236 -5.12 13.66 -11.54
CA LEU A 236 -6.29 13.44 -10.68
C LEU A 236 -6.05 12.32 -9.67
N GLY A 237 -5.35 11.25 -10.07
CA GLY A 237 -4.93 10.18 -9.16
C GLY A 237 -4.04 10.70 -8.03
N ARG A 238 -3.05 11.53 -8.37
CA ARG A 238 -2.22 12.20 -7.37
C ARG A 238 -3.04 13.11 -6.45
N PHE A 239 -3.89 13.95 -7.02
CA PHE A 239 -4.73 14.86 -6.24
C PHE A 239 -5.59 14.08 -5.24
N PHE A 240 -6.23 13.00 -5.69
CA PHE A 240 -7.01 12.11 -4.85
C PHE A 240 -6.18 11.52 -3.71
N GLY A 241 -5.00 10.92 -4.02
CA GLY A 241 -4.12 10.32 -3.02
C GLY A 241 -3.57 11.33 -2.01
N ALA A 242 -3.13 12.50 -2.47
CA ALA A 242 -2.63 13.57 -1.61
C ALA A 242 -3.73 14.13 -0.69
N SER A 243 -4.94 14.30 -1.21
CA SER A 243 -6.10 14.77 -0.44
C SER A 243 -6.50 13.76 0.63
N LEU A 244 -6.54 12.46 0.29
CA LEU A 244 -6.85 11.39 1.25
C LEU A 244 -5.79 11.31 2.37
N ALA A 245 -4.50 11.41 2.03
CA ALA A 245 -3.43 11.46 3.02
C ALA A 245 -3.52 12.71 3.92
N ALA A 246 -3.88 13.87 3.35
CA ALA A 246 -4.04 15.10 4.11
C ALA A 246 -5.21 15.04 5.11
N VAL A 247 -6.36 14.47 4.70
CA VAL A 247 -7.52 14.29 5.60
C VAL A 247 -7.18 13.34 6.74
N ARG A 248 -6.55 12.22 6.46
CA ARG A 248 -6.11 11.29 7.52
C ARG A 248 -5.10 11.94 8.49
N ALA A 249 -4.16 12.74 7.96
CA ALA A 249 -3.21 13.47 8.80
C ALA A 249 -3.90 14.55 9.67
N TRP A 250 -4.92 15.22 9.11
CA TRP A 250 -5.73 16.19 9.84
C TRP A 250 -6.56 15.50 10.93
N GLU A 251 -7.19 14.38 10.63
CA GLU A 251 -7.99 13.58 11.55
C GLU A 251 -7.15 13.13 12.76
N ARG A 252 -5.94 12.58 12.53
CA ARG A 252 -5.00 12.19 13.60
C ARG A 252 -4.64 13.34 14.54
N LYS A 253 -4.57 14.57 14.03
CA LYS A 253 -4.15 15.76 14.81
C LYS A 253 -5.28 16.43 15.55
N ARG A 254 -6.49 16.41 15.01
CA ARG A 254 -7.62 17.23 15.46
C ARG A 254 -8.73 16.46 16.15
N LEU A 255 -8.91 15.18 15.83
CA LEU A 255 -10.02 14.39 16.36
C LEU A 255 -9.59 13.60 17.61
N ASN A 256 -9.97 14.15 18.78
CA ASN A 256 -9.83 13.44 20.06
C ASN A 256 -10.84 12.29 20.22
N HIS A 257 -11.83 12.20 19.32
CA HIS A 257 -12.95 11.26 19.40
C HIS A 257 -13.15 10.49 18.09
N PRO A 258 -12.34 9.46 17.80
CA PRO A 258 -12.43 8.70 16.54
C PRO A 258 -13.80 8.02 16.35
N TYR A 259 -14.45 7.60 17.42
CA TYR A 259 -15.79 7.03 17.37
C TYR A 259 -16.84 8.03 16.87
N LEU A 260 -16.73 9.31 17.26
CA LEU A 260 -17.64 10.36 16.81
C LEU A 260 -17.44 10.66 15.32
N SER A 261 -16.20 10.66 14.84
CA SER A 261 -15.90 10.84 13.41
C SER A 261 -16.59 9.77 12.56
N VAL A 262 -16.37 8.51 12.88
CA VAL A 262 -16.98 7.37 12.16
C VAL A 262 -18.50 7.40 12.26
N LEU A 263 -19.08 7.77 13.41
CA LEU A 263 -20.52 7.90 13.60
C LEU A 263 -21.10 8.98 12.68
N VAL A 264 -20.56 10.22 12.74
CA VAL A 264 -21.09 11.37 11.98
C VAL A 264 -20.93 11.15 10.49
N VAL A 265 -19.74 10.73 10.04
CA VAL A 265 -19.49 10.51 8.61
C VAL A 265 -20.26 9.28 8.13
N GLY A 266 -20.39 8.23 8.95
CA GLY A 266 -21.20 7.06 8.61
C GLY A 266 -22.69 7.43 8.41
N ILE A 267 -23.27 8.26 9.27
CA ILE A 267 -24.61 8.82 9.07
C ILE A 267 -24.67 9.64 7.77
N GLY A 268 -23.66 10.49 7.52
CA GLY A 268 -23.60 11.28 6.30
C GLY A 268 -23.55 10.43 5.02
N ILE A 269 -22.73 9.39 4.99
CA ILE A 269 -22.68 8.42 3.87
C ILE A 269 -24.03 7.74 3.69
N THR A 270 -24.64 7.26 4.77
CA THR A 270 -25.97 6.61 4.73
C THR A 270 -27.03 7.55 4.12
N ILE A 271 -27.07 8.81 4.58
CA ILE A 271 -28.00 9.81 4.02
C ILE A 271 -27.72 10.03 2.53
N LEU A 272 -26.48 10.21 2.11
CA LEU A 272 -26.11 10.41 0.71
C LEU A 272 -26.52 9.20 -0.16
N VAL A 273 -26.20 7.99 0.29
CA VAL A 273 -26.52 6.77 -0.45
C VAL A 273 -28.03 6.59 -0.62
N VAL A 274 -28.81 6.79 0.45
CA VAL A 274 -30.27 6.61 0.41
C VAL A 274 -30.95 7.74 -0.35
N ALA A 275 -30.58 9.00 -0.10
CA ALA A 275 -31.24 10.15 -0.71
C ALA A 275 -30.99 10.27 -2.22
N PHE A 276 -29.82 9.87 -2.69
CA PHE A 276 -29.43 9.97 -4.11
C PHE A 276 -29.41 8.62 -4.84
N GLY A 277 -29.78 7.51 -4.21
CA GLY A 277 -29.80 6.20 -4.86
C GLY A 277 -28.41 5.68 -5.24
N LEU A 278 -27.39 5.91 -4.39
CA LEU A 278 -25.99 5.62 -4.72
C LEU A 278 -25.52 4.20 -4.30
N GLN A 279 -26.45 3.23 -4.15
CA GLN A 279 -26.12 1.86 -3.71
C GLN A 279 -25.10 1.17 -4.65
N SER A 280 -25.14 1.47 -5.95
CA SER A 280 -24.18 0.94 -6.92
C SER A 280 -22.74 1.38 -6.67
N PHE A 281 -22.53 2.48 -5.93
CA PHE A 281 -21.21 3.03 -5.59
C PHE A 281 -20.64 2.48 -4.29
N GLU A 282 -21.32 1.61 -3.58
CA GLU A 282 -20.87 0.95 -2.36
C GLU A 282 -19.76 -0.08 -2.61
N GLY A 283 -19.04 -0.48 -1.55
CA GLY A 283 -17.96 -1.47 -1.62
C GLY A 283 -16.80 -1.08 -2.53
N GLY A 284 -16.08 -2.07 -3.05
CA GLY A 284 -14.91 -1.88 -3.93
C GLY A 284 -15.24 -1.29 -5.30
N GLY A 285 -16.45 -1.53 -5.83
CA GLY A 285 -16.94 -0.96 -7.09
C GLY A 285 -16.62 -1.77 -8.34
N MET A 286 -16.37 -3.09 -8.23
CA MET A 286 -16.10 -3.95 -9.41
C MET A 286 -17.24 -3.91 -10.45
N ASN A 287 -18.50 -3.81 -10.01
CA ASN A 287 -19.63 -3.70 -10.92
C ASN A 287 -19.60 -2.39 -11.73
N LEU A 288 -19.19 -1.27 -11.10
CA LEU A 288 -18.99 0.00 -11.78
C LEU A 288 -17.86 -0.08 -12.83
N LEU A 289 -16.78 -0.81 -12.52
CA LEU A 289 -15.69 -0.99 -13.48
C LEU A 289 -16.15 -1.80 -14.70
N LYS A 290 -17.00 -2.81 -14.52
CA LYS A 290 -17.62 -3.54 -15.62
C LYS A 290 -18.54 -2.64 -16.47
N GLN A 291 -19.32 -1.77 -15.82
CA GLN A 291 -20.16 -0.79 -16.52
C GLN A 291 -19.32 0.25 -17.27
N ALA A 292 -18.19 0.70 -16.70
CA ALA A 292 -17.25 1.57 -17.41
C ALA A 292 -16.69 0.92 -18.67
N ALA A 293 -16.27 -0.35 -18.60
CA ALA A 293 -15.79 -1.09 -19.75
C ALA A 293 -16.86 -1.29 -20.84
N SER A 294 -18.16 -1.27 -20.49
CA SER A 294 -19.26 -1.30 -21.47
C SER A 294 -19.74 0.08 -21.92
N GLY A 295 -19.15 1.15 -21.43
CA GLY A 295 -19.57 2.52 -21.72
C GLY A 295 -20.88 2.96 -21.05
N SER A 296 -21.41 2.17 -20.11
CA SER A 296 -22.71 2.37 -19.48
C SER A 296 -22.61 3.11 -18.13
N ILE A 297 -21.94 4.28 -18.13
CA ILE A 297 -21.72 5.10 -16.92
C ILE A 297 -22.11 6.55 -17.16
N GLY A 298 -22.39 7.26 -16.07
CA GLY A 298 -22.53 8.72 -16.07
C GLY A 298 -21.15 9.42 -16.12
N THR A 299 -21.09 10.56 -16.75
CA THR A 299 -19.85 11.35 -16.91
C THR A 299 -19.18 11.70 -15.58
N TRP A 300 -19.95 11.84 -14.49
CA TRP A 300 -19.45 12.25 -13.18
C TRP A 300 -19.34 11.09 -12.17
N ASP A 301 -19.56 9.86 -12.59
CA ASP A 301 -19.54 8.67 -11.69
C ASP A 301 -18.19 8.50 -11.00
N PHE A 302 -17.08 8.87 -11.67
CA PHE A 302 -15.75 8.87 -11.06
C PHE A 302 -15.67 9.81 -9.85
N ALA A 303 -16.31 10.98 -9.93
CA ALA A 303 -16.28 11.97 -8.86
C ALA A 303 -17.17 11.54 -7.68
N ILE A 304 -18.34 10.97 -7.96
CA ILE A 304 -19.25 10.40 -6.93
C ILE A 304 -18.52 9.28 -6.18
N LYS A 305 -17.92 8.33 -6.91
CA LYS A 305 -17.15 7.23 -6.31
C LYS A 305 -15.98 7.75 -5.49
N ALA A 306 -15.21 8.72 -6.01
CA ALA A 306 -14.09 9.33 -5.29
C ALA A 306 -14.56 10.01 -3.99
N GLY A 307 -15.68 10.71 -4.02
CA GLY A 307 -16.27 11.37 -2.84
C GLY A 307 -16.65 10.38 -1.74
N LEU A 308 -17.34 9.29 -2.09
CA LEU A 308 -17.73 8.26 -1.11
C LEU A 308 -16.52 7.53 -0.53
N VAL A 309 -15.53 7.20 -1.36
CA VAL A 309 -14.26 6.58 -0.90
C VAL A 309 -13.50 7.51 0.02
N PHE A 310 -13.44 8.80 -0.33
CA PHE A 310 -12.80 9.84 0.46
C PHE A 310 -13.46 9.98 1.85
N LEU A 311 -14.78 10.01 1.90
CA LEU A 311 -15.54 10.05 3.16
C LEU A 311 -15.30 8.78 3.98
N ALA A 312 -15.42 7.59 3.38
CA ALA A 312 -15.26 6.34 4.09
C ALA A 312 -13.84 6.16 4.65
N LEU A 313 -12.82 6.22 3.79
CA LEU A 313 -11.44 6.00 4.22
C LEU A 313 -10.87 7.16 5.02
N GLY A 314 -11.33 8.38 4.75
CA GLY A 314 -10.92 9.59 5.48
C GLY A 314 -11.42 9.65 6.91
N SER A 315 -12.55 9.03 7.24
CA SER A 315 -13.15 9.03 8.59
C SER A 315 -12.78 7.85 9.47
N GLY A 316 -11.94 6.93 8.97
CA GLY A 316 -11.44 5.80 9.77
C GLY A 316 -12.12 4.46 9.55
N PHE A 317 -13.10 4.34 8.61
CA PHE A 317 -13.58 3.03 8.16
C PHE A 317 -12.41 2.19 7.63
N LYS A 318 -12.43 0.89 7.91
CA LYS A 318 -11.36 -0.03 7.56
C LYS A 318 -11.67 -0.75 6.25
N GLY A 319 -10.64 -0.86 5.42
CA GLY A 319 -10.70 -1.50 4.10
C GLY A 319 -9.60 -0.99 3.20
N GLY A 320 -9.58 -1.47 1.96
CA GLY A 320 -8.56 -1.16 0.96
C GLY A 320 -8.90 0.06 0.12
N GLU A 321 -7.89 0.87 -0.16
CA GLU A 321 -7.94 1.99 -1.09
C GLU A 321 -7.63 1.58 -2.53
N ILE A 322 -6.95 0.44 -2.78
CA ILE A 322 -6.42 0.08 -4.10
C ILE A 322 -7.56 -0.14 -5.11
N MET A 323 -8.50 -1.06 -4.81
CA MET A 323 -9.60 -1.32 -5.75
C MET A 323 -10.46 -0.10 -6.05
N PRO A 324 -10.92 0.67 -5.04
CA PRO A 324 -11.63 1.92 -5.32
C PRO A 324 -10.83 2.88 -6.21
N THR A 325 -9.51 2.95 -6.05
CA THR A 325 -8.63 3.77 -6.89
C THR A 325 -8.62 3.29 -8.35
N LEU A 326 -8.53 1.97 -8.58
CA LEU A 326 -8.62 1.38 -9.92
C LEU A 326 -9.99 1.68 -10.55
N VAL A 327 -11.07 1.56 -9.78
CA VAL A 327 -12.44 1.86 -10.24
C VAL A 327 -12.60 3.34 -10.59
N ILE A 328 -12.16 4.25 -9.73
CA ILE A 328 -12.22 5.70 -10.01
C ILE A 328 -11.43 6.02 -11.29
N GLY A 329 -10.25 5.42 -11.46
CA GLY A 329 -9.43 5.57 -12.66
C GLY A 329 -10.13 5.03 -13.91
N GLY A 330 -10.79 3.88 -13.81
CA GLY A 330 -11.56 3.30 -14.91
C GLY A 330 -12.78 4.14 -15.32
N LEU A 331 -13.55 4.62 -14.34
CA LEU A 331 -14.68 5.53 -14.58
C LEU A 331 -14.21 6.83 -15.23
N LEU A 332 -13.11 7.43 -14.75
CA LEU A 332 -12.50 8.61 -15.36
C LEU A 332 -12.04 8.34 -16.79
N GLY A 333 -11.35 7.21 -17.00
CA GLY A 333 -10.88 6.81 -18.33
C GLY A 333 -12.02 6.64 -19.31
N CYS A 334 -13.11 5.97 -18.91
CA CYS A 334 -14.31 5.85 -19.74
C CYS A 334 -14.94 7.20 -20.04
N SER A 335 -15.14 8.07 -19.03
CA SER A 335 -15.70 9.41 -19.24
C SER A 335 -14.88 10.26 -20.19
N LEU A 336 -13.54 10.21 -20.07
CA LEU A 336 -12.64 10.90 -21.01
C LEU A 336 -12.70 10.26 -22.42
N GLY A 337 -12.72 8.91 -22.50
CA GLY A 337 -12.83 8.20 -23.75
C GLY A 337 -14.09 8.58 -24.53
N GLN A 338 -15.23 8.65 -23.87
CA GLN A 338 -16.50 9.11 -24.47
C GLN A 338 -16.42 10.56 -24.98
N LEU A 339 -15.68 11.44 -24.30
CA LEU A 339 -15.52 12.84 -24.71
C LEU A 339 -14.62 13.01 -25.94
N ILE A 340 -13.67 12.09 -26.15
CA ILE A 340 -12.67 12.20 -27.24
C ILE A 340 -12.78 11.06 -28.25
N ASP A 341 -13.93 10.37 -28.27
CA ASP A 341 -14.28 9.29 -29.21
C ASP A 341 -13.27 8.11 -29.23
N VAL A 342 -12.87 7.68 -28.03
CA VAL A 342 -12.05 6.46 -27.80
C VAL A 342 -12.94 5.36 -27.26
N ASP A 343 -12.69 4.11 -27.69
CA ASP A 343 -13.40 2.94 -27.17
C ASP A 343 -13.47 2.93 -25.66
N PRO A 344 -14.66 2.84 -25.03
CA PRO A 344 -14.85 2.95 -23.59
C PRO A 344 -14.08 1.88 -22.81
N ALA A 345 -14.00 0.64 -23.33
CA ALA A 345 -13.29 -0.44 -22.64
C ALA A 345 -11.78 -0.17 -22.62
N PHE A 346 -11.22 0.25 -23.77
CA PHE A 346 -9.81 0.60 -23.88
C PHE A 346 -9.46 1.82 -23.05
N ALA A 347 -10.27 2.90 -23.12
CA ALA A 347 -10.07 4.10 -22.31
C ALA A 347 -10.15 3.81 -20.81
N THR A 348 -11.06 2.91 -20.39
CA THR A 348 -11.15 2.40 -19.00
C THR A 348 -9.84 1.76 -18.57
N ALA A 349 -9.26 0.86 -19.40
CA ALA A 349 -8.01 0.18 -19.07
C ALA A 349 -6.83 1.16 -18.87
N ILE A 350 -6.70 2.15 -19.74
CA ILE A 350 -5.67 3.20 -19.63
C ILE A 350 -5.91 4.04 -18.36
N GLY A 351 -7.17 4.46 -18.12
CA GLY A 351 -7.54 5.25 -16.94
C GLY A 351 -7.27 4.53 -15.61
N VAL A 352 -7.58 3.22 -15.52
CA VAL A 352 -7.28 2.36 -14.36
C VAL A 352 -5.81 2.47 -13.98
N MET A 353 -4.89 2.22 -14.93
CA MET A 353 -3.46 2.14 -14.64
C MET A 353 -2.82 3.52 -14.41
N THR A 354 -3.25 4.52 -15.14
CA THR A 354 -2.68 5.88 -15.02
C THR A 354 -3.11 6.58 -13.75
N PHE A 355 -4.37 6.44 -13.32
CA PHE A 355 -4.87 6.96 -12.06
C PHE A 355 -4.21 6.25 -10.87
N PHE A 356 -4.08 4.92 -10.95
CA PHE A 356 -3.38 4.13 -9.95
C PHE A 356 -1.91 4.55 -9.81
N ALA A 357 -1.20 4.72 -10.92
CA ALA A 357 0.19 5.20 -10.92
C ALA A 357 0.31 6.61 -10.31
N GLY A 358 -0.64 7.50 -10.61
CA GLY A 358 -0.70 8.85 -10.06
C GLY A 358 -0.91 8.85 -8.54
N MET A 359 -1.87 8.05 -8.05
CA MET A 359 -2.22 7.92 -6.63
C MET A 359 -1.10 7.27 -5.83
N THR A 360 -0.56 6.14 -6.30
CA THR A 360 0.42 5.34 -5.55
C THR A 360 1.86 5.78 -5.74
N ARG A 361 2.16 6.43 -6.86
CA ARG A 361 3.52 6.73 -7.35
C ARG A 361 4.33 5.47 -7.70
N CYS A 362 3.63 4.43 -8.15
CA CYS A 362 4.20 3.14 -8.53
C CYS A 362 3.98 2.84 -10.03
N PRO A 363 4.65 3.56 -10.95
CA PRO A 363 4.44 3.40 -12.39
C PRO A 363 4.95 2.05 -12.93
N ILE A 364 6.01 1.48 -12.36
CA ILE A 364 6.54 0.18 -12.78
C ILE A 364 5.53 -0.91 -12.41
N ALA A 365 5.00 -0.86 -11.19
CA ALA A 365 3.96 -1.79 -10.76
C ALA A 365 2.69 -1.65 -11.62
N ALA A 366 2.25 -0.43 -11.92
CA ALA A 366 1.10 -0.18 -12.79
C ALA A 366 1.33 -0.74 -14.20
N PHE A 367 2.54 -0.64 -14.74
CA PHE A 367 2.90 -1.21 -16.03
C PHE A 367 2.79 -2.74 -16.03
N PHE A 368 3.43 -3.41 -15.07
CA PHE A 368 3.41 -4.86 -14.97
C PHE A 368 2.01 -5.40 -14.64
N LEU A 369 1.30 -4.76 -13.69
CA LEU A 369 -0.09 -5.10 -13.38
C LEU A 369 -1.00 -4.94 -14.61
N GLY A 370 -0.83 -3.85 -15.37
CA GLY A 370 -1.66 -3.55 -16.52
C GLY A 370 -1.51 -4.59 -17.63
N PHE A 371 -0.30 -5.00 -17.98
CA PHE A 371 -0.17 -6.01 -19.04
C PHE A 371 -0.54 -7.43 -18.55
N GLU A 372 -0.34 -7.78 -17.28
CA GLU A 372 -0.80 -9.06 -16.73
C GLU A 372 -2.33 -9.16 -16.73
N VAL A 373 -3.02 -8.03 -16.52
CA VAL A 373 -4.49 -7.97 -16.45
C VAL A 373 -5.13 -7.84 -17.82
N PHE A 374 -4.60 -6.95 -18.70
CA PHE A 374 -5.24 -6.60 -19.98
C PHE A 374 -4.59 -7.29 -21.20
N GLY A 375 -3.45 -7.96 -21.03
CA GLY A 375 -2.72 -8.63 -22.10
C GLY A 375 -1.51 -7.85 -22.59
N VAL A 376 -0.70 -8.50 -23.45
CA VAL A 376 0.57 -7.93 -23.93
C VAL A 376 0.39 -6.83 -24.98
N GLU A 377 -0.74 -6.81 -25.65
CA GLU A 377 -1.07 -5.85 -26.70
C GLU A 377 -1.20 -4.42 -26.17
N ILE A 378 -1.49 -4.25 -24.86
CA ILE A 378 -1.63 -2.93 -24.23
C ILE A 378 -0.27 -2.27 -23.92
N ILE A 379 0.84 -3.00 -23.99
CA ILE A 379 2.17 -2.53 -23.57
C ILE A 379 2.57 -1.18 -24.19
N PRO A 380 2.44 -0.93 -25.51
CA PRO A 380 2.83 0.36 -26.11
C PRO A 380 2.07 1.53 -25.50
N PHE A 381 0.78 1.35 -25.28
CA PHE A 381 -0.10 2.36 -24.71
C PHE A 381 0.19 2.62 -23.21
N LEU A 382 0.43 1.55 -22.43
CA LEU A 382 0.82 1.67 -21.03
C LEU A 382 2.17 2.36 -20.87
N ALA A 383 3.15 2.02 -21.71
CA ALA A 383 4.47 2.65 -21.63
C ALA A 383 4.37 4.17 -21.83
N VAL A 384 3.62 4.61 -22.84
CA VAL A 384 3.44 6.04 -23.13
C VAL A 384 2.60 6.70 -22.06
N SER A 385 1.39 6.19 -21.76
CA SER A 385 0.47 6.81 -20.80
C SER A 385 1.05 6.94 -19.39
N LEU A 386 1.79 5.92 -18.92
CA LEU A 386 2.39 5.93 -17.58
C LEU A 386 3.58 6.90 -17.46
N ILE A 387 4.35 7.10 -18.53
CA ILE A 387 5.40 8.14 -18.56
C ILE A 387 4.78 9.52 -18.33
N PHE A 388 3.71 9.84 -19.06
CA PHE A 388 3.02 11.12 -18.93
C PHE A 388 2.27 11.24 -17.59
N ALA A 389 1.58 10.18 -17.14
CA ALA A 389 0.93 10.14 -15.84
C ALA A 389 1.91 10.40 -14.70
N TYR A 390 3.06 9.72 -14.72
CA TYR A 390 4.08 9.88 -13.70
C TYR A 390 4.77 11.26 -13.77
N GLY A 391 5.07 11.74 -14.97
CA GLY A 391 5.66 13.07 -15.20
C GLY A 391 4.76 14.21 -14.72
N ALA A 392 3.47 14.13 -15.01
CA ALA A 392 2.48 15.14 -14.64
C ALA A 392 2.13 15.13 -13.14
N SER A 393 2.31 14.00 -12.46
CA SER A 393 1.87 13.80 -11.07
C SER A 393 2.90 14.18 -10.01
N HIS A 394 3.84 15.09 -10.20
CA HIS A 394 4.81 15.61 -9.21
C HIS A 394 5.16 14.69 -7.98
N ASP A 395 6.03 15.12 -7.06
CA ASP A 395 6.82 14.33 -6.10
C ASP A 395 6.07 13.56 -4.97
N SER A 396 4.76 13.72 -4.74
CA SER A 396 4.06 13.10 -3.60
C SER A 396 2.80 12.35 -4.01
N GLY A 397 2.69 11.09 -3.59
CA GLY A 397 1.49 10.26 -3.70
C GLY A 397 0.93 9.90 -2.32
N TYR A 398 -0.07 9.01 -2.28
CA TYR A 398 -0.73 8.55 -1.05
C TYR A 398 0.26 7.88 -0.08
N TYR A 399 1.14 7.01 -0.56
CA TYR A 399 2.15 6.31 0.25
C TYR A 399 3.43 7.14 0.48
N GLY A 400 3.36 8.45 0.35
CA GLY A 400 4.46 9.37 0.55
C GLY A 400 5.21 9.74 -0.74
N LYS A 401 6.46 10.18 -0.61
CA LYS A 401 7.26 10.60 -1.77
C LYS A 401 7.63 9.37 -2.60
N GLY A 402 7.31 9.39 -3.89
CA GLY A 402 7.73 8.37 -4.87
C GLY A 402 9.25 8.29 -5.03
N ILE A 403 9.70 7.34 -5.85
CA ILE A 403 11.11 7.26 -6.24
C ILE A 403 11.46 8.56 -6.97
N ARG A 404 12.27 9.39 -6.37
CA ARG A 404 12.82 10.55 -7.08
C ARG A 404 13.85 10.05 -8.08
N LEU A 405 13.51 10.05 -9.36
CA LEU A 405 14.51 10.08 -10.43
C LEU A 405 15.17 11.48 -10.42
N ASN A 406 16.02 11.70 -9.44
CA ASN A 406 16.62 13.00 -9.20
C ASN A 406 17.79 13.24 -10.16
N PHE A 407 17.53 13.44 -11.44
CA PHE A 407 18.52 13.96 -12.37
C PHE A 407 19.06 15.35 -11.92
N HIS A 408 18.23 16.15 -11.25
CA HIS A 408 18.65 17.43 -10.67
C HIS A 408 19.46 17.28 -9.38
N SER A 409 19.17 16.31 -8.53
CA SER A 409 19.92 16.10 -7.28
C SER A 409 21.27 15.43 -7.52
N ALA A 410 21.39 14.58 -8.53
CA ALA A 410 22.70 14.03 -8.91
C ALA A 410 23.64 15.14 -9.36
N ARG A 411 23.18 16.06 -10.22
CA ARG A 411 23.95 17.24 -10.62
C ARG A 411 24.24 18.19 -9.44
N ARG A 412 23.27 18.38 -8.53
CA ARG A 412 23.47 19.20 -7.33
C ARG A 412 24.44 18.52 -6.34
N ARG A 413 24.32 17.21 -6.14
CA ARG A 413 25.30 16.45 -5.31
C ARG A 413 26.71 16.47 -5.93
N GLN A 414 26.84 16.32 -7.24
CA GLN A 414 28.10 16.46 -7.93
C GLN A 414 28.68 17.88 -7.80
N ARG A 415 27.85 18.92 -7.93
CA ARG A 415 28.29 20.31 -7.72
C ARG A 415 28.72 20.56 -6.27
N LEU A 416 27.94 20.09 -5.30
CA LEU A 416 28.27 20.21 -3.87
C LEU A 416 29.49 19.39 -3.50
N ALA A 417 29.67 18.18 -4.04
CA ALA A 417 30.87 17.39 -3.85
C ALA A 417 32.10 18.07 -4.50
N LYS A 418 31.93 18.61 -5.70
CA LYS A 418 33.03 19.37 -6.38
C LYS A 418 33.40 20.63 -5.60
N GLN A 419 32.42 21.41 -5.14
CA GLN A 419 32.68 22.57 -4.27
C GLN A 419 33.34 22.18 -2.94
N PHE A 420 32.92 21.05 -2.34
CA PHE A 420 33.53 20.56 -1.10
C PHE A 420 34.98 20.15 -1.31
N ILE A 421 35.31 19.48 -2.43
CA ILE A 421 36.66 19.09 -2.80
C ILE A 421 37.52 20.34 -3.10
N GLU A 422 36.97 21.30 -3.85
CA GLU A 422 37.64 22.56 -4.15
C GLU A 422 37.95 23.40 -2.88
N ASN A 423 36.96 23.51 -1.97
CA ASN A 423 37.09 24.21 -0.69
C ASN A 423 38.02 23.50 0.31
N ALA A 424 38.20 22.20 0.15
CA ALA A 424 39.14 21.42 0.97
C ALA A 424 40.58 21.44 0.46
N GLY A 425 40.82 22.00 -0.73
CA GLY A 425 42.17 22.05 -1.32
C GLY A 425 42.60 20.76 -2.03
N GLY A 426 41.62 19.91 -2.41
CA GLY A 426 41.86 18.66 -3.15
C GLY A 426 41.14 17.44 -2.54
N VAL A 427 41.19 16.32 -3.25
CA VAL A 427 40.47 15.09 -2.88
C VAL A 427 41.00 14.54 -1.55
N ASP A 428 42.29 14.49 -1.34
CA ASP A 428 42.91 13.91 -0.14
C ASP A 428 42.58 14.72 1.12
N SER A 429 42.61 16.08 1.02
CA SER A 429 42.20 16.97 2.11
C SER A 429 40.68 16.88 2.40
N ALA A 430 39.87 16.66 1.38
CA ALA A 430 38.42 16.43 1.55
C ALA A 430 38.13 15.12 2.25
N LEU A 431 38.86 14.05 1.92
CA LEU A 431 38.75 12.75 2.59
C LEU A 431 39.18 12.84 4.06
N ALA A 432 40.30 13.48 4.35
CA ALA A 432 40.78 13.68 5.72
C ALA A 432 39.76 14.43 6.60
N LYS A 433 39.14 15.50 6.06
CA LYS A 433 38.04 16.22 6.76
C LYS A 433 36.82 15.39 6.99
N LEU A 434 36.43 14.51 6.03
CA LEU A 434 35.29 13.60 6.20
C LEU A 434 35.56 12.52 7.24
N GLU A 435 36.80 11.99 7.29
CA GLU A 435 37.22 11.04 8.32
C GLU A 435 37.22 11.66 9.71
N GLU A 436 37.71 12.89 9.84
CA GLU A 436 37.71 13.64 11.09
C GLU A 436 36.25 13.86 11.60
N GLN A 437 35.35 14.34 10.74
CA GLN A 437 33.91 14.50 11.07
C GLN A 437 33.23 13.18 11.42
N ALA A 438 33.55 12.09 10.71
CA ALA A 438 33.02 10.78 11.00
C ALA A 438 33.46 10.26 12.37
N ASN A 439 34.71 10.51 12.75
CA ASN A 439 35.25 10.13 14.06
C ASN A 439 34.69 10.99 15.20
N GLU A 440 34.49 12.30 14.99
CA GLU A 440 33.79 13.16 15.95
C GLU A 440 32.35 12.68 16.20
N PHE A 441 31.60 12.37 15.13
CA PHE A 441 30.23 11.88 15.23
C PHE A 441 30.16 10.53 15.92
N ALA A 442 31.12 9.63 15.69
CA ALA A 442 31.24 8.35 16.36
C ALA A 442 31.50 8.53 17.87
N THR A 443 32.38 9.47 18.25
CA THR A 443 32.73 9.78 19.62
C THR A 443 31.56 10.41 20.39
N GLU A 444 30.83 11.34 19.78
CA GLU A 444 29.61 11.92 20.37
C GLU A 444 28.52 10.88 20.62
N LYS A 445 28.33 9.96 19.67
CA LYS A 445 27.36 8.88 19.77
C LYS A 445 27.71 7.89 20.88
N GLU A 446 28.98 7.62 21.08
CA GLU A 446 29.50 6.76 22.15
C GLU A 446 29.34 7.43 23.52
N GLN A 447 29.59 8.74 23.60
CA GLN A 447 29.37 9.53 24.82
C GLN A 447 27.88 9.63 25.18
N ALA A 448 27.00 9.80 24.19
CA ALA A 448 25.56 9.80 24.39
C ALA A 448 25.06 8.44 24.92
N ALA A 449 25.52 7.35 24.32
CA ALA A 449 25.20 5.99 24.76
C ALA A 449 25.70 5.69 26.18
N ARG A 450 26.90 6.19 26.56
CA ARG A 450 27.44 6.09 27.93
C ARG A 450 26.66 6.93 28.95
N LYS A 451 26.13 8.10 28.56
CA LYS A 451 25.25 8.93 29.40
C LYS A 451 23.90 8.24 29.65
N GLU A 452 23.30 7.66 28.63
CA GLU A 452 22.04 6.88 28.76
C GLU A 452 22.24 5.65 29.68
N ALA A 453 23.34 4.92 29.51
CA ALA A 453 23.66 3.78 30.35
C ALA A 453 23.90 4.15 31.83
N ARG A 454 24.50 5.32 32.11
CA ARG A 454 24.68 5.82 33.48
C ARG A 454 23.38 6.36 34.09
N GLY A 455 22.50 6.99 33.30
CA GLY A 455 21.19 7.45 33.75
C GLY A 455 20.24 6.30 34.08
N GLY A 456 20.31 5.19 33.33
CA GLY A 456 19.55 3.98 33.60
C GLY A 456 20.03 3.18 34.85
N ALA A 457 21.32 3.29 35.21
CA ALA A 457 21.87 2.63 36.39
C ALA A 457 21.54 3.35 37.70
N GLN A 458 21.28 4.66 37.67
CA GLN A 458 20.86 5.43 38.88
C GLN A 458 19.36 5.27 39.17
N ALA A 459 18.54 4.83 38.24
CA ALA A 459 17.11 4.59 38.44
C ALA A 459 16.80 3.16 39.00
N SER A 460 17.81 2.32 39.21
CA SER A 460 17.64 0.93 39.64
C SER A 460 18.31 0.65 41.03
N ASP A 461 18.54 1.66 41.86
CA ASP A 461 19.00 1.46 43.24
C ASP A 461 17.81 1.07 44.15
N PRO A 462 17.71 -0.16 44.65
CA PRO A 462 16.60 -0.62 45.46
C PRO A 462 16.67 -0.13 46.93
N THR A 463 17.58 0.80 47.27
CA THR A 463 17.78 1.30 48.65
C THR A 463 17.23 2.71 48.89
N ALA A 464 16.55 3.34 47.96
CA ALA A 464 15.90 4.63 48.17
C ALA A 464 14.65 4.47 49.04
N LYS A 465 14.73 4.86 50.32
CA LYS A 465 13.60 5.00 51.24
C LYS A 465 12.54 5.96 50.69
N PRO A 466 11.25 5.64 50.86
CA PRO A 466 10.18 6.54 50.49
C PRO A 466 10.21 7.80 51.39
N PRO A 467 9.88 9.00 50.90
CA PRO A 467 9.74 10.18 51.71
C PRO A 467 8.53 10.04 52.67
N ASN A 468 8.79 10.30 53.94
CA ASN A 468 7.80 10.35 54.99
C ASN A 468 6.72 11.38 54.68
N ASP A 469 5.49 10.92 54.58
CA ASP A 469 4.31 11.79 54.77
C ASP A 469 4.25 12.23 56.22
N ALA A 470 4.46 13.52 56.46
CA ALA A 470 4.11 14.18 57.69
C ALA A 470 3.12 15.30 57.38
N ALA A 471 1.88 14.99 57.55
CA ALA A 471 0.92 15.52 58.48
C ALA A 471 0.67 17.03 58.48
N SER A 472 -0.58 17.36 58.10
CA SER A 472 -1.57 18.06 58.89
C SER A 472 -1.62 19.60 58.90
N HIS A 473 -2.86 20.03 58.80
CA HIS A 473 -3.50 21.27 59.28
C HIS A 473 -3.39 22.55 58.41
N SER A 474 -4.39 22.87 57.72
CA SER A 474 -5.53 23.78 58.07
C SER A 474 -6.38 24.00 56.81
#